data_df9e9f972b8d4939a31cc4b7e3f14827
#
_entry.id   df9e9f972b8d4939a31cc4b7e3f14827
#
_cell.length_a   1.000
_cell.length_b   1.000
_cell.length_c   1.000
_cell.angle_alpha   90.00
_cell.angle_beta   90.00
_cell.angle_gamma   90.00
#
_symmetry.space_group_name_H-M   'P 1'
#
loop_
_entity.id
_entity.type
_entity.pdbx_description
1 polymer ?
#
loop_
_entity_poly.entity_id
_entity_poly.type
_entity_poly.pdbx_seq_one_letter_code
_entity_poly.pdbx_strand_id
1 'polypeptide(L)'
;MGPFPHNAPKSVISDENPAGTDGFEFVEFAHPEPQELRDLFAKMGFDLVARHKVKPLVELWQQGDVTYVLNADPDSFADKFVAEHGPCAPAMGWRVVDAQKAYEHAVSKGAEPYDADDKTMDVPAIKGIGGSLIYFIDQYYDTSPYNQEFEWIKESKPRGEGFYYLDHLTHNVYTGNMDKWFEFYGDLFNFREIRFFDIQGKFTGLFSRALTSPCGRIRIPINEDRGETGQIVSYLKKYKGEGIQHIAVGSEDIYASTDAIAENGLKFMPGPNPAYYEMSKDRVTDHEEPLDRMMKHGILIDGEGVLDGGETRILLQIFSKTVIGPIFFEFIQRKGDDGFGEGNFQALFESIEREQIESGEISAA
;
A
#
# COMPACT_ATOMS: atom_id res chain seq x y z
N MET A 1 -17.72 -1.83 12.17
CA MET A 1 -16.44 -2.32 12.76
C MET A 1 -15.36 -1.62 12.01
N GLY A 2 -14.49 -0.90 12.70
CA GLY A 2 -13.32 -0.32 12.07
C GLY A 2 -12.49 -1.40 11.41
N PRO A 3 -11.68 -1.06 10.43
CA PRO A 3 -10.89 -2.02 9.68
C PRO A 3 -9.95 -2.71 10.66
N PHE A 4 -10.15 -4.00 10.81
CA PHE A 4 -9.20 -4.95 11.39
C PHE A 4 -8.72 -4.56 12.78
N PRO A 5 -9.45 -4.94 13.81
CA PRO A 5 -8.86 -4.84 15.14
C PRO A 5 -7.50 -5.58 15.07
N HIS A 6 -6.41 -4.87 15.40
CA HIS A 6 -5.07 -5.45 15.48
C HIS A 6 -5.00 -6.67 16.39
N ASN A 7 -5.94 -6.76 17.34
CA ASN A 7 -6.13 -7.88 18.26
C ASN A 7 -7.15 -8.93 17.77
N ALA A 8 -7.57 -8.88 16.49
CA ALA A 8 -8.43 -9.91 15.94
C ALA A 8 -7.70 -11.27 15.99
N PRO A 9 -8.42 -12.36 16.27
CA PRO A 9 -7.84 -13.71 16.27
C PRO A 9 -7.15 -14.00 14.94
N LYS A 10 -6.09 -14.83 14.98
CA LYS A 10 -5.50 -15.41 13.77
C LYS A 10 -6.59 -16.05 12.92
N SER A 11 -6.45 -15.89 11.61
CA SER A 11 -7.27 -16.60 10.64
C SER A 11 -7.09 -18.11 10.75
N VAL A 12 -8.00 -18.85 10.16
CA VAL A 12 -7.90 -20.32 10.04
C VAL A 12 -7.89 -20.70 8.57
N ILE A 13 -7.24 -21.81 8.26
CA ILE A 13 -7.35 -22.44 6.94
C ILE A 13 -8.73 -23.07 6.83
N SER A 14 -9.47 -22.73 5.77
CA SER A 14 -10.82 -23.23 5.49
C SER A 14 -11.07 -23.24 3.98
N ASP A 15 -12.21 -23.76 3.54
CA ASP A 15 -12.61 -23.71 2.13
C ASP A 15 -12.77 -22.25 1.63
N GLU A 16 -13.11 -21.32 2.53
CA GLU A 16 -13.22 -19.89 2.23
C GLU A 16 -11.86 -19.19 2.23
N ASN A 17 -10.91 -19.65 3.06
CA ASN A 17 -9.56 -19.12 3.17
C ASN A 17 -8.51 -20.23 3.02
N PRO A 18 -8.37 -20.82 1.82
CA PRO A 18 -7.56 -22.03 1.61
C PRO A 18 -6.06 -21.79 1.79
N ALA A 19 -5.57 -20.60 1.51
CA ALA A 19 -4.19 -20.20 1.76
C ALA A 19 -3.96 -19.70 3.21
N GLY A 20 -5.01 -19.59 4.03
CA GLY A 20 -4.90 -19.12 5.41
C GLY A 20 -4.39 -17.67 5.52
N THR A 21 -4.76 -16.79 4.58
CA THR A 21 -4.32 -15.37 4.59
C THR A 21 -4.75 -14.67 5.88
N ASP A 22 -3.87 -13.80 6.43
CA ASP A 22 -4.10 -13.13 7.72
C ASP A 22 -3.59 -11.67 7.80
N GLY A 23 -3.25 -11.07 6.66
CA GLY A 23 -2.84 -9.66 6.55
C GLY A 23 -1.50 -9.48 5.88
N PHE A 24 -1.06 -8.21 5.79
CA PHE A 24 0.29 -7.88 5.35
C PHE A 24 1.28 -8.02 6.51
N GLU A 25 2.51 -8.46 6.21
CA GLU A 25 3.62 -8.46 7.15
C GLU A 25 4.62 -7.34 6.83
N PHE A 26 5.02 -7.21 5.56
CA PHE A 26 5.96 -6.17 5.13
C PHE A 26 5.78 -5.76 3.66
N VAL A 27 6.38 -4.63 3.32
CA VAL A 27 6.71 -4.25 1.94
C VAL A 27 8.22 -4.14 1.82
N GLU A 28 8.80 -4.76 0.80
CA GLU A 28 10.22 -4.62 0.47
C GLU A 28 10.40 -3.49 -0.55
N PHE A 29 11.45 -2.70 -0.34
CA PHE A 29 11.82 -1.58 -1.20
C PHE A 29 13.27 -1.70 -1.63
N ALA A 30 13.53 -1.27 -2.84
CA ALA A 30 14.89 -1.16 -3.37
C ALA A 30 15.06 0.10 -4.22
N HIS A 31 16.27 0.65 -4.22
CA HIS A 31 16.59 1.92 -4.87
C HIS A 31 18.04 1.91 -5.33
N PRO A 32 18.37 2.46 -6.53
CA PRO A 32 19.76 2.57 -6.99
C PRO A 32 20.64 3.36 -6.00
N GLU A 33 20.03 4.34 -5.30
CA GLU A 33 20.65 5.12 -4.22
C GLU A 33 19.93 4.83 -2.90
N PRO A 34 20.29 3.77 -2.15
CA PRO A 34 19.55 3.31 -0.97
C PRO A 34 19.41 4.36 0.14
N GLN A 35 20.29 5.38 0.16
CA GLN A 35 20.20 6.46 1.14
C GLN A 35 18.92 7.28 0.99
N GLU A 36 18.38 7.40 -0.23
CA GLU A 36 17.11 8.10 -0.47
C GLU A 36 15.95 7.42 0.25
N LEU A 37 15.93 6.07 0.29
CA LEU A 37 14.92 5.32 1.06
C LEU A 37 15.11 5.49 2.57
N ARG A 38 16.36 5.47 3.09
CA ARG A 38 16.63 5.69 4.52
C ARG A 38 16.14 7.06 4.96
N ASP A 39 16.45 8.09 4.17
CA ASP A 39 16.02 9.47 4.44
C ASP A 39 14.49 9.60 4.37
N LEU A 40 13.84 8.93 3.42
CA LEU A 40 12.39 8.91 3.26
C LEU A 40 11.72 8.23 4.47
N PHE A 41 12.18 7.05 4.84
CA PHE A 41 11.60 6.30 5.97
C PHE A 41 11.77 7.06 7.28
N ALA A 42 12.93 7.67 7.50
CA ALA A 42 13.16 8.54 8.66
C ALA A 42 12.22 9.76 8.68
N LYS A 43 11.98 10.42 7.53
CA LYS A 43 11.00 11.52 7.43
C LYS A 43 9.57 11.07 7.76
N MET A 44 9.23 9.82 7.44
CA MET A 44 7.94 9.24 7.75
C MET A 44 7.83 8.72 9.20
N GLY A 45 8.90 8.86 10.00
CA GLY A 45 8.93 8.44 11.41
C GLY A 45 9.23 6.96 11.62
N PHE A 46 9.76 6.26 10.61
CA PHE A 46 10.22 4.88 10.76
C PHE A 46 11.62 4.86 11.37
N ASP A 47 11.84 3.92 12.27
CA ASP A 47 13.16 3.61 12.84
C ASP A 47 13.78 2.40 12.15
N LEU A 48 15.09 2.48 11.88
CA LEU A 48 15.90 1.31 11.58
C LEU A 48 16.02 0.47 12.86
N VAL A 49 15.38 -0.70 12.89
CA VAL A 49 15.28 -1.56 14.08
C VAL A 49 16.16 -2.82 14.04
N ALA A 50 16.46 -3.31 12.84
CA ALA A 50 17.28 -4.51 12.68
C ALA A 50 18.02 -4.54 11.35
N ARG A 51 19.08 -5.34 11.26
CA ARG A 51 19.81 -5.67 10.03
C ARG A 51 19.93 -7.17 9.87
N HIS A 52 19.91 -7.62 8.62
CA HIS A 52 20.12 -9.03 8.32
C HIS A 52 21.55 -9.46 8.71
N LYS A 53 21.68 -10.59 9.41
CA LYS A 53 22.96 -11.06 9.99
C LYS A 53 24.04 -11.35 8.95
N VAL A 54 23.63 -11.82 7.76
CA VAL A 54 24.53 -12.26 6.68
C VAL A 54 24.53 -11.25 5.51
N LYS A 55 23.43 -10.53 5.31
CA LYS A 55 23.24 -9.52 4.26
C LYS A 55 23.07 -8.14 4.92
N PRO A 56 24.15 -7.49 5.43
CA PRO A 56 24.04 -6.31 6.31
C PRO A 56 23.45 -5.07 5.63
N LEU A 57 23.29 -5.09 4.30
CA LEU A 57 22.62 -4.05 3.53
C LEU A 57 21.10 -4.30 3.39
N VAL A 58 20.58 -5.37 4.00
CA VAL A 58 19.14 -5.60 4.18
C VAL A 58 18.75 -5.10 5.57
N GLU A 59 17.87 -4.13 5.62
CA GLU A 59 17.48 -3.37 6.80
C GLU A 59 15.99 -3.48 7.07
N LEU A 60 15.60 -3.62 8.36
CA LEU A 60 14.22 -3.51 8.80
C LEU A 60 13.96 -2.12 9.36
N TRP A 61 12.96 -1.46 8.83
CA TRP A 61 12.45 -0.18 9.28
C TRP A 61 11.03 -0.36 9.77
N GLN A 62 10.75 0.05 11.01
CA GLN A 62 9.44 -0.19 11.61
C GLN A 62 8.84 1.07 12.24
N GLN A 63 7.52 1.09 12.24
CA GLN A 63 6.69 2.01 12.99
C GLN A 63 5.34 1.34 13.28
N GLY A 64 4.94 1.22 14.57
CA GLY A 64 3.78 0.42 14.92
C GLY A 64 3.89 -1.01 14.38
N ASP A 65 2.84 -1.50 13.75
CA ASP A 65 2.83 -2.82 13.08
C ASP A 65 3.12 -2.74 11.56
N VAL A 66 3.74 -1.64 11.13
CA VAL A 66 4.19 -1.46 9.74
C VAL A 66 5.68 -1.80 9.65
N THR A 67 6.02 -2.74 8.79
CA THR A 67 7.41 -3.11 8.50
C THR A 67 7.75 -2.83 7.06
N TYR A 68 8.83 -2.07 6.84
CA TYR A 68 9.48 -1.89 5.56
C TYR A 68 10.83 -2.61 5.56
N VAL A 69 11.10 -3.35 4.50
CA VAL A 69 12.40 -3.96 4.25
C VAL A 69 13.10 -3.12 3.21
N LEU A 70 14.23 -2.51 3.54
CA LEU A 70 15.12 -1.92 2.57
C LEU A 70 16.14 -2.96 2.18
N ASN A 71 16.18 -3.33 0.90
CA ASN A 71 17.16 -4.28 0.39
C ASN A 71 18.11 -3.58 -0.60
N ALA A 72 19.37 -3.47 -0.19
CA ALA A 72 20.47 -2.96 -1.02
C ALA A 72 21.60 -4.01 -1.16
N ASP A 73 21.29 -5.28 -0.94
CA ASP A 73 22.24 -6.38 -1.07
C ASP A 73 22.51 -6.65 -2.56
N PRO A 74 23.77 -6.58 -2.99
CA PRO A 74 24.11 -6.82 -4.39
C PRO A 74 23.82 -8.27 -4.80
N ASP A 75 23.50 -8.47 -6.07
CA ASP A 75 23.14 -9.77 -6.65
C ASP A 75 21.83 -10.39 -6.10
N SER A 76 21.13 -9.70 -5.18
CA SER A 76 19.82 -10.12 -4.68
C SER A 76 18.73 -10.03 -5.75
N PHE A 77 17.57 -10.65 -5.48
CA PHE A 77 16.38 -10.47 -6.33
C PHE A 77 16.01 -8.98 -6.44
N ALA A 78 16.06 -8.23 -5.33
CA ALA A 78 15.75 -6.83 -5.30
C ALA A 78 16.72 -5.98 -6.14
N ASP A 79 18.02 -6.29 -6.14
CA ASP A 79 19.03 -5.62 -6.97
C ASP A 79 18.75 -5.82 -8.46
N LYS A 80 18.43 -7.05 -8.88
CA LYS A 80 18.03 -7.37 -10.26
C LYS A 80 16.75 -6.64 -10.66
N PHE A 81 15.78 -6.58 -9.76
CA PHE A 81 14.51 -5.90 -9.98
C PHE A 81 14.69 -4.37 -10.12
N VAL A 82 15.55 -3.76 -9.29
CA VAL A 82 15.94 -2.34 -9.42
C VAL A 82 16.61 -2.06 -10.75
N ALA A 83 17.49 -2.94 -11.23
CA ALA A 83 18.17 -2.75 -12.51
C ALA A 83 17.18 -2.68 -13.69
N GLU A 84 16.04 -3.36 -13.59
CA GLU A 84 14.98 -3.33 -14.61
C GLU A 84 14.03 -2.14 -14.43
N HIS A 85 13.54 -1.93 -13.21
CA HIS A 85 12.43 -1.00 -12.92
C HIS A 85 12.89 0.38 -12.39
N GLY A 86 14.12 0.52 -11.90
CA GLY A 86 14.54 1.66 -11.11
C GLY A 86 14.03 1.57 -9.67
N PRO A 87 13.82 2.71 -8.97
CA PRO A 87 13.26 2.69 -7.62
C PRO A 87 11.93 1.95 -7.57
N CYS A 88 11.80 0.96 -6.67
CA CYS A 88 10.68 0.00 -6.73
C CYS A 88 10.32 -0.62 -5.39
N ALA A 89 9.18 -1.34 -5.40
CA ALA A 89 8.76 -2.28 -4.36
C ALA A 89 8.79 -3.71 -4.96
N PRO A 90 9.94 -4.44 -4.86
CA PRO A 90 10.13 -5.72 -5.50
C PRO A 90 9.38 -6.86 -4.83
N ALA A 91 8.87 -6.69 -3.61
CA ALA A 91 8.15 -7.74 -2.92
C ALA A 91 7.20 -7.22 -1.83
N MET A 92 6.25 -8.08 -1.47
CA MET A 92 5.41 -7.93 -0.29
C MET A 92 5.37 -9.24 0.50
N GLY A 93 5.31 -9.15 1.82
CA GLY A 93 5.12 -10.27 2.72
C GLY A 93 3.67 -10.36 3.18
N TRP A 94 3.07 -11.53 3.09
CA TRP A 94 1.73 -11.81 3.58
C TRP A 94 1.78 -12.71 4.81
N ARG A 95 1.06 -12.33 5.84
CA ARG A 95 0.78 -13.19 6.98
C ARG A 95 -0.15 -14.31 6.55
N VAL A 96 0.21 -15.52 6.86
CA VAL A 96 -0.58 -16.73 6.60
C VAL A 96 -0.53 -17.65 7.82
N VAL A 97 -1.51 -18.53 7.93
CA VAL A 97 -1.60 -19.48 9.06
C VAL A 97 -0.45 -20.50 9.06
N ASP A 98 -0.03 -20.92 7.85
CA ASP A 98 1.02 -21.92 7.61
C ASP A 98 1.66 -21.60 6.25
N ALA A 99 2.90 -21.17 6.26
CA ALA A 99 3.60 -20.68 5.06
C ALA A 99 3.77 -21.76 3.99
N GLN A 100 4.10 -22.99 4.42
CA GLN A 100 4.30 -24.09 3.49
C GLN A 100 3.00 -24.52 2.83
N LYS A 101 1.89 -24.60 3.59
CA LYS A 101 0.58 -24.92 3.00
C LYS A 101 0.06 -23.84 2.08
N ALA A 102 0.27 -22.55 2.42
CA ALA A 102 -0.10 -21.44 1.55
C ALA A 102 0.64 -21.50 0.21
N TYR A 103 1.95 -21.77 0.27
CA TYR A 103 2.78 -21.97 -0.92
C TYR A 103 2.34 -23.16 -1.78
N GLU A 104 2.18 -24.34 -1.16
CA GLU A 104 1.74 -25.55 -1.86
C GLU A 104 0.37 -25.36 -2.49
N HIS A 105 -0.56 -24.71 -1.77
CA HIS A 105 -1.87 -24.36 -2.32
C HIS A 105 -1.74 -23.46 -3.55
N ALA A 106 -1.01 -22.35 -3.46
CA ALA A 106 -0.83 -21.40 -4.56
C ALA A 106 -0.19 -22.07 -5.79
N VAL A 107 0.88 -22.85 -5.59
CA VAL A 107 1.57 -23.58 -6.67
C VAL A 107 0.64 -24.64 -7.31
N SER A 108 -0.16 -25.35 -6.50
CA SER A 108 -1.15 -26.30 -7.03
C SER A 108 -2.22 -25.66 -7.91
N LYS A 109 -2.44 -24.37 -7.73
CA LYS A 109 -3.37 -23.55 -8.52
C LYS A 109 -2.71 -22.83 -9.70
N GLY A 110 -1.39 -23.03 -9.89
CA GLY A 110 -0.66 -22.51 -11.04
C GLY A 110 0.19 -21.26 -10.76
N ALA A 111 0.39 -20.88 -9.50
CA ALA A 111 1.34 -19.83 -9.15
C ALA A 111 2.78 -20.25 -9.55
N GLU A 112 3.57 -19.28 -10.04
CA GLU A 112 4.97 -19.50 -10.37
C GLU A 112 5.80 -19.47 -9.07
N PRO A 113 6.42 -20.60 -8.67
CA PRO A 113 7.27 -20.66 -7.48
C PRO A 113 8.54 -19.84 -7.64
N TYR A 114 9.08 -19.34 -6.52
CA TYR A 114 10.37 -18.68 -6.50
C TYR A 114 11.26 -19.28 -5.39
N ASP A 115 12.16 -20.17 -5.78
CA ASP A 115 12.98 -20.98 -4.86
C ASP A 115 14.49 -20.61 -4.92
N ALA A 116 14.85 -19.49 -5.58
CA ALA A 116 16.23 -19.05 -5.68
C ALA A 116 16.77 -18.53 -4.34
N ASP A 117 18.09 -18.66 -4.14
CA ASP A 117 18.78 -18.28 -2.89
C ASP A 117 19.02 -16.76 -2.74
N ASP A 118 18.67 -15.98 -3.76
CA ASP A 118 18.81 -14.52 -3.78
C ASP A 118 17.64 -13.76 -3.13
N LYS A 119 16.69 -14.49 -2.54
CA LYS A 119 15.59 -13.93 -1.74
C LYS A 119 16.10 -13.15 -0.53
N THR A 120 15.27 -12.22 -0.06
CA THR A 120 15.52 -11.45 1.16
C THR A 120 15.49 -12.30 2.41
N MET A 121 14.54 -13.23 2.49
CA MET A 121 14.34 -14.15 3.61
C MET A 121 14.19 -15.60 3.13
N ASP A 122 14.62 -16.55 3.95
CA ASP A 122 14.46 -17.99 3.69
C ASP A 122 13.06 -18.49 4.08
N VAL A 123 12.06 -17.99 3.34
CA VAL A 123 10.65 -18.38 3.49
C VAL A 123 10.06 -18.67 2.10
N PRO A 124 8.96 -19.43 2.02
CA PRO A 124 8.28 -19.73 0.76
C PRO A 124 7.84 -18.44 0.04
N ALA A 125 8.05 -18.39 -1.27
CA ALA A 125 7.66 -17.24 -2.10
C ALA A 125 7.19 -17.68 -3.49
N ILE A 126 6.30 -16.87 -4.07
CA ILE A 126 5.83 -16.99 -5.45
C ILE A 126 6.02 -15.68 -6.18
N LYS A 127 5.98 -15.69 -7.52
CA LYS A 127 5.88 -14.46 -8.31
C LYS A 127 4.45 -13.90 -8.28
N GLY A 128 4.36 -12.59 -8.15
CA GLY A 128 3.13 -11.79 -8.16
C GLY A 128 3.15 -10.73 -9.24
N ILE A 129 2.50 -9.59 -8.94
CA ILE A 129 2.34 -8.46 -9.85
C ILE A 129 3.67 -8.03 -10.48
N GLY A 130 3.70 -7.93 -11.81
CA GLY A 130 4.88 -7.47 -12.55
C GLY A 130 6.15 -8.28 -12.33
N GLY A 131 6.05 -9.51 -11.82
CA GLY A 131 7.18 -10.35 -11.47
C GLY A 131 7.76 -10.12 -10.07
N SER A 132 7.18 -9.21 -9.28
CA SER A 132 7.52 -9.03 -7.85
C SER A 132 7.24 -10.30 -7.05
N LEU A 133 7.79 -10.40 -5.83
CA LEU A 133 7.59 -11.58 -4.99
C LEU A 133 6.46 -11.37 -3.98
N ILE A 134 5.74 -12.45 -3.69
CA ILE A 134 4.85 -12.59 -2.54
C ILE A 134 5.47 -13.63 -1.62
N TYR A 135 5.92 -13.18 -0.44
CA TYR A 135 6.44 -14.06 0.62
C TYR A 135 5.31 -14.51 1.53
N PHE A 136 5.32 -15.77 1.96
CA PHE A 136 4.38 -16.31 2.94
C PHE A 136 5.03 -16.39 4.31
N ILE A 137 4.46 -15.71 5.31
CA ILE A 137 5.00 -15.53 6.64
C ILE A 137 4.00 -16.11 7.66
N ASP A 138 4.39 -17.12 8.44
CA ASP A 138 3.55 -17.74 9.46
C ASP A 138 3.98 -17.43 10.90
N GLN A 139 5.11 -16.74 11.07
CA GLN A 139 5.58 -16.24 12.35
C GLN A 139 5.29 -14.74 12.45
N TYR A 140 4.27 -14.36 13.22
CA TYR A 140 3.85 -12.97 13.43
C TYR A 140 3.09 -12.84 14.76
N TYR A 141 2.74 -11.62 15.18
CA TYR A 141 2.19 -11.26 16.49
C TYR A 141 3.17 -11.57 17.64
N ASP A 142 2.96 -12.66 18.39
CA ASP A 142 3.78 -13.06 19.53
C ASP A 142 5.15 -13.65 19.14
N THR A 143 5.31 -13.99 17.88
CA THR A 143 6.56 -14.44 17.27
C THR A 143 7.02 -13.44 16.21
N SER A 144 8.32 -13.41 15.92
CA SER A 144 8.87 -12.54 14.88
C SER A 144 9.53 -13.37 13.79
N PRO A 145 9.16 -13.18 12.51
CA PRO A 145 9.81 -13.86 11.39
C PRO A 145 11.30 -13.46 11.26
N TYR A 146 11.66 -12.31 11.85
CA TYR A 146 12.98 -11.71 11.69
C TYR A 146 14.02 -12.24 12.67
N ASN A 147 13.63 -12.88 13.78
CA ASN A 147 14.56 -13.29 14.86
C ASN A 147 15.66 -14.26 14.40
N GLN A 148 15.39 -15.09 13.39
CA GLN A 148 16.36 -16.06 12.90
C GLN A 148 17.43 -15.40 12.04
N GLU A 149 17.04 -14.52 11.12
CA GLU A 149 17.91 -13.95 10.09
C GLU A 149 18.41 -12.55 10.40
N PHE A 150 17.73 -11.80 11.29
CA PHE A 150 18.07 -10.42 11.60
C PHE A 150 18.62 -10.24 13.02
N GLU A 151 19.48 -9.25 13.16
CA GLU A 151 20.01 -8.79 14.44
C GLU A 151 19.32 -7.46 14.81
N TRP A 152 18.64 -7.45 15.96
CA TRP A 152 17.95 -6.28 16.47
C TRP A 152 18.96 -5.27 17.02
N ILE A 153 18.83 -4.02 16.62
CA ILE A 153 19.66 -2.87 17.06
C ILE A 153 18.85 -1.87 17.89
N LYS A 154 17.52 -1.95 17.82
CA LYS A 154 16.58 -1.18 18.61
C LYS A 154 15.40 -2.06 19.02
N GLU A 155 14.55 -1.55 19.92
CA GLU A 155 13.27 -2.14 20.23
C GLU A 155 12.40 -2.21 18.96
N SER A 156 11.70 -3.32 18.79
CA SER A 156 10.79 -3.53 17.66
C SER A 156 9.52 -2.68 17.81
N LYS A 157 8.90 -2.34 16.67
CA LYS A 157 7.61 -1.63 16.61
C LYS A 157 7.57 -0.31 17.39
N PRO A 158 8.54 0.60 17.20
CA PRO A 158 8.49 1.93 17.82
C PRO A 158 7.22 2.65 17.38
N ARG A 159 6.71 3.55 18.23
CA ARG A 159 5.46 4.27 17.92
C ARG A 159 5.58 5.16 16.69
N GLY A 160 6.75 5.79 16.50
CA GLY A 160 6.97 6.78 15.42
C GLY A 160 5.93 7.90 15.42
N GLU A 161 5.47 8.26 14.24
CA GLU A 161 4.49 9.34 14.03
C GLU A 161 3.02 8.85 14.02
N GLY A 162 2.77 7.63 14.53
CA GLY A 162 1.42 7.11 14.75
C GLY A 162 0.84 6.30 13.60
N PHE A 163 1.67 5.85 12.65
CA PHE A 163 1.26 4.84 11.68
C PHE A 163 1.39 3.46 12.30
N TYR A 164 0.39 2.58 12.10
CA TYR A 164 0.34 1.37 12.89
C TYR A 164 -0.08 0.09 12.14
N TYR A 165 -0.46 0.19 10.85
CA TYR A 165 -0.74 -0.98 10.00
C TYR A 165 -0.64 -0.66 8.51
N LEU A 166 -0.40 -1.68 7.68
CA LEU A 166 -0.53 -1.62 6.23
C LEU A 166 -2.00 -1.83 5.86
N ASP A 167 -2.62 -0.82 5.24
CA ASP A 167 -4.05 -0.86 4.87
C ASP A 167 -4.27 -1.57 3.53
N HIS A 168 -3.61 -1.08 2.48
CA HIS A 168 -3.71 -1.66 1.15
C HIS A 168 -2.48 -1.35 0.28
N LEU A 169 -2.30 -2.13 -0.78
CA LEU A 169 -1.27 -1.95 -1.80
C LEU A 169 -1.92 -1.89 -3.16
N THR A 170 -1.97 -0.71 -3.76
CA THR A 170 -2.60 -0.51 -5.08
C THR A 170 -1.66 -0.88 -6.21
N HIS A 171 -2.15 -1.63 -7.17
CA HIS A 171 -1.41 -2.08 -8.35
C HIS A 171 -1.85 -1.33 -9.60
N ASN A 172 -0.89 -0.95 -10.44
CA ASN A 172 -1.14 -0.48 -11.79
C ASN A 172 -0.79 -1.56 -12.79
N VAL A 173 -1.71 -1.80 -13.73
CA VAL A 173 -1.57 -2.84 -14.76
C VAL A 173 -1.75 -2.27 -16.17
N TYR A 174 -1.22 -2.99 -17.16
CA TYR A 174 -1.45 -2.66 -18.56
C TYR A 174 -2.93 -2.80 -18.93
N THR A 175 -3.38 -1.98 -19.86
CA THR A 175 -4.73 -2.05 -20.41
C THR A 175 -5.04 -3.48 -20.92
N GLY A 176 -6.14 -4.06 -20.42
CA GLY A 176 -6.56 -5.44 -20.67
C GLY A 176 -6.00 -6.47 -19.67
N ASN A 177 -5.19 -6.08 -18.71
CA ASN A 177 -4.63 -7.01 -17.71
C ASN A 177 -5.35 -6.98 -16.35
N MET A 178 -6.35 -6.13 -16.17
CA MET A 178 -7.10 -6.07 -14.90
C MET A 178 -7.75 -7.42 -14.57
N ASP A 179 -8.41 -8.06 -15.54
CA ASP A 179 -9.06 -9.36 -15.33
C ASP A 179 -8.04 -10.46 -15.03
N LYS A 180 -6.89 -10.46 -15.72
CA LYS A 180 -5.79 -11.41 -15.44
C LYS A 180 -5.34 -11.34 -13.98
N TRP A 181 -5.14 -10.15 -13.43
CA TRP A 181 -4.69 -10.01 -12.04
C TRP A 181 -5.84 -10.20 -11.05
N PHE A 182 -7.07 -9.87 -11.43
CA PHE A 182 -8.26 -10.24 -10.65
C PHE A 182 -8.37 -11.77 -10.51
N GLU A 183 -8.26 -12.51 -11.61
CA GLU A 183 -8.28 -13.98 -11.64
C GLU A 183 -7.11 -14.56 -10.85
N PHE A 184 -5.89 -13.99 -10.96
CA PHE A 184 -4.74 -14.42 -10.18
C PHE A 184 -5.02 -14.41 -8.67
N TYR A 185 -5.52 -13.30 -8.14
CA TYR A 185 -5.84 -13.21 -6.71
C TYR A 185 -7.08 -14.03 -6.32
N GLY A 186 -8.07 -14.11 -7.20
CA GLY A 186 -9.29 -14.89 -7.00
C GLY A 186 -9.03 -16.39 -6.97
N ASP A 187 -8.37 -16.90 -7.99
CA ASP A 187 -8.16 -18.36 -8.17
C ASP A 187 -7.13 -18.93 -7.19
N LEU A 188 -6.08 -18.17 -6.89
CA LEU A 188 -5.03 -18.62 -5.97
C LEU A 188 -5.43 -18.47 -4.49
N PHE A 189 -6.18 -17.43 -4.14
CA PHE A 189 -6.34 -17.01 -2.75
C PHE A 189 -7.78 -16.70 -2.33
N ASN A 190 -8.76 -16.95 -3.20
CA ASN A 190 -10.16 -16.62 -2.98
C ASN A 190 -10.42 -15.13 -2.67
N PHE A 191 -9.63 -14.23 -3.23
CA PHE A 191 -9.93 -12.80 -3.13
C PHE A 191 -11.25 -12.53 -3.86
N ARG A 192 -11.99 -11.55 -3.36
CA ARG A 192 -13.24 -11.10 -3.95
C ARG A 192 -13.20 -9.60 -4.23
N GLU A 193 -13.89 -9.19 -5.29
CA GLU A 193 -14.15 -7.78 -5.53
C GLU A 193 -15.10 -7.24 -4.45
N ILE A 194 -14.76 -6.07 -3.92
CA ILE A 194 -15.61 -5.34 -2.98
C ILE A 194 -16.11 -4.03 -3.56
N ARG A 195 -15.39 -3.46 -4.54
CA ARG A 195 -15.80 -2.25 -5.26
C ARG A 195 -15.20 -2.24 -6.66
N PHE A 196 -15.93 -1.61 -7.58
CA PHE A 196 -15.47 -1.26 -8.91
C PHE A 196 -15.69 0.24 -9.13
N PHE A 197 -14.66 0.93 -9.60
CA PHE A 197 -14.70 2.36 -9.89
C PHE A 197 -14.47 2.60 -11.37
N ASP A 198 -15.25 3.54 -11.91
CA ASP A 198 -15.11 4.08 -13.24
C ASP A 198 -14.87 5.58 -13.11
N ILE A 199 -13.59 5.99 -13.10
CA ILE A 199 -13.16 7.34 -12.84
C ILE A 199 -12.87 8.07 -14.15
N GLN A 200 -13.44 9.27 -14.30
CA GLN A 200 -13.19 10.13 -15.44
C GLN A 200 -12.73 11.50 -14.98
N GLY A 201 -11.53 11.90 -15.41
CA GLY A 201 -11.01 13.24 -15.28
C GLY A 201 -11.38 14.12 -16.47
N LYS A 202 -10.72 15.26 -16.57
CA LYS A 202 -10.93 16.21 -17.65
C LYS A 202 -10.36 15.70 -18.98
N PHE A 203 -9.25 15.00 -18.98
CA PHE A 203 -8.50 14.55 -20.16
C PHE A 203 -8.29 13.04 -20.19
N THR A 204 -8.25 12.39 -19.05
CA THR A 204 -7.92 10.97 -18.90
C THR A 204 -8.95 10.27 -18.01
N GLY A 205 -8.86 8.97 -17.85
CA GLY A 205 -9.73 8.19 -16.97
C GLY A 205 -9.13 6.81 -16.68
N LEU A 206 -9.62 6.18 -15.63
CA LEU A 206 -9.18 4.85 -15.23
C LEU A 206 -10.35 3.99 -14.75
N PHE A 207 -10.15 2.70 -14.79
CA PHE A 207 -10.92 1.72 -14.04
C PHE A 207 -10.12 1.28 -12.82
N SER A 208 -10.79 1.07 -11.70
CA SER A 208 -10.19 0.47 -10.52
C SER A 208 -11.09 -0.61 -9.97
N ARG A 209 -10.50 -1.75 -9.62
CA ARG A 209 -11.19 -2.88 -9.02
C ARG A 209 -10.54 -3.19 -7.69
N ALA A 210 -11.24 -2.92 -6.60
CA ALA A 210 -10.74 -3.15 -5.25
C ALA A 210 -11.05 -4.58 -4.80
N LEU A 211 -10.00 -5.32 -4.48
CA LEU A 211 -10.05 -6.70 -4.01
C LEU A 211 -9.75 -6.79 -2.52
N THR A 212 -10.33 -7.79 -1.87
CA THR A 212 -9.97 -8.16 -0.49
C THR A 212 -9.80 -9.67 -0.36
N SER A 213 -8.83 -10.07 0.45
CA SER A 213 -8.63 -11.45 0.86
C SER A 213 -9.79 -11.98 1.72
N PRO A 214 -9.93 -13.31 1.89
CA PRO A 214 -10.93 -13.89 2.78
C PRO A 214 -10.85 -13.38 4.23
N CYS A 215 -9.65 -13.12 4.74
CA CYS A 215 -9.46 -12.53 6.07
C CYS A 215 -9.84 -11.05 6.14
N GLY A 216 -10.01 -10.39 4.98
CA GLY A 216 -10.31 -8.98 4.87
C GLY A 216 -9.13 -8.03 5.13
N ARG A 217 -7.94 -8.54 5.47
CA ARG A 217 -6.77 -7.76 5.91
C ARG A 217 -5.70 -7.57 4.83
N ILE A 218 -5.86 -8.21 3.67
CA ILE A 218 -5.06 -7.92 2.48
C ILE A 218 -6.00 -7.32 1.46
N ARG A 219 -5.79 -6.05 1.14
CA ARG A 219 -6.60 -5.29 0.19
C ARG A 219 -5.72 -4.84 -0.96
N ILE A 220 -6.18 -5.09 -2.17
CA ILE A 220 -5.41 -4.82 -3.39
C ILE A 220 -6.33 -4.17 -4.42
N PRO A 221 -6.38 -2.83 -4.49
CA PRO A 221 -6.95 -2.16 -5.65
C PRO A 221 -6.07 -2.41 -6.89
N ILE A 222 -6.70 -2.69 -8.02
CA ILE A 222 -6.04 -2.87 -9.32
C ILE A 222 -6.56 -1.78 -10.26
N ASN A 223 -5.65 -0.97 -10.78
CA ASN A 223 -5.97 0.15 -11.66
C ASN A 223 -5.52 -0.14 -13.09
N GLU A 224 -6.39 0.17 -14.04
CA GLU A 224 -6.15 0.10 -15.47
C GLU A 224 -6.58 1.40 -16.14
N ASP A 225 -5.77 1.91 -17.07
CA ASP A 225 -6.10 3.14 -17.80
C ASP A 225 -7.21 2.87 -18.84
N ARG A 226 -8.07 3.87 -19.06
CA ARG A 226 -9.13 3.80 -20.08
C ARG A 226 -8.62 4.03 -21.50
N GLY A 227 -7.42 4.60 -21.63
CA GLY A 227 -6.87 5.04 -22.91
C GLY A 227 -5.37 4.81 -23.04
N GLU A 228 -4.80 5.45 -24.04
CA GLU A 228 -3.36 5.34 -24.34
C GLU A 228 -2.52 6.43 -23.62
N THR A 229 -3.18 7.33 -22.92
CA THR A 229 -2.58 8.44 -22.17
C THR A 229 -3.27 8.58 -20.81
N GLY A 230 -2.49 8.79 -19.77
CA GLY A 230 -3.02 8.96 -18.41
C GLY A 230 -1.98 8.62 -17.36
N GLN A 231 -2.39 8.76 -16.09
CA GLN A 231 -1.48 8.56 -14.96
C GLN A 231 -0.96 7.12 -14.86
N ILE A 232 -1.80 6.12 -15.21
CA ILE A 232 -1.38 4.72 -15.19
C ILE A 232 -0.39 4.43 -16.32
N VAL A 233 -0.65 4.93 -17.53
CA VAL A 233 0.28 4.82 -18.66
C VAL A 233 1.62 5.50 -18.32
N SER A 234 1.60 6.68 -17.69
CA SER A 234 2.81 7.36 -17.23
C SER A 234 3.57 6.54 -16.20
N TYR A 235 2.86 5.97 -15.21
CA TYR A 235 3.45 5.04 -14.23
C TYR A 235 4.14 3.86 -14.92
N LEU A 236 3.42 3.13 -15.79
CA LEU A 236 3.92 1.94 -16.48
C LEU A 236 5.16 2.22 -17.33
N LYS A 237 5.23 3.40 -17.97
CA LYS A 237 6.41 3.85 -18.72
C LYS A 237 7.60 4.15 -17.81
N LYS A 238 7.38 4.84 -16.69
CA LYS A 238 8.45 5.20 -15.73
C LYS A 238 8.94 3.98 -14.98
N TYR A 239 8.03 3.13 -14.53
CA TYR A 239 8.30 1.89 -13.80
C TYR A 239 8.79 0.76 -14.71
N LYS A 240 8.55 0.88 -16.03
CA LYS A 240 8.86 -0.12 -17.07
C LYS A 240 8.16 -1.45 -16.84
N GLY A 241 6.95 -1.44 -16.33
CA GLY A 241 6.16 -2.65 -16.03
C GLY A 241 4.96 -2.40 -15.16
N GLU A 242 4.24 -3.48 -14.89
CA GLU A 242 3.17 -3.52 -13.88
C GLU A 242 3.77 -3.58 -12.48
N GLY A 243 3.08 -3.07 -11.46
CA GLY A 243 3.59 -3.10 -10.10
C GLY A 243 2.78 -2.29 -9.10
N ILE A 244 3.32 -2.17 -7.89
CA ILE A 244 2.72 -1.41 -6.80
C ILE A 244 2.85 0.09 -7.11
N GLN A 245 1.70 0.77 -7.19
CA GLN A 245 1.62 2.22 -7.41
C GLN A 245 1.74 2.99 -6.11
N HIS A 246 1.00 2.58 -5.09
CA HIS A 246 1.08 3.20 -3.77
C HIS A 246 0.86 2.23 -2.63
N ILE A 247 1.38 2.64 -1.49
CA ILE A 247 1.31 1.92 -0.23
C ILE A 247 0.48 2.77 0.73
N ALA A 248 -0.67 2.25 1.18
CA ALA A 248 -1.50 2.90 2.16
C ALA A 248 -1.17 2.41 3.57
N VAL A 249 -0.94 3.36 4.48
CA VAL A 249 -0.67 3.10 5.89
C VAL A 249 -1.71 3.77 6.77
N GLY A 250 -2.22 3.02 7.75
CA GLY A 250 -3.22 3.49 8.70
C GLY A 250 -2.61 4.34 9.82
N SER A 251 -3.26 5.46 10.14
CA SER A 251 -2.90 6.37 11.22
C SER A 251 -3.92 6.32 12.34
N GLU A 252 -3.44 6.45 13.60
CA GLU A 252 -4.29 6.62 14.77
C GLU A 252 -4.93 8.01 14.82
N ASP A 253 -4.16 9.05 14.42
CA ASP A 253 -4.59 10.45 14.29
C ASP A 253 -3.91 11.05 13.07
N ILE A 254 -4.62 11.07 11.94
CA ILE A 254 -4.08 11.54 10.66
C ILE A 254 -3.62 13.01 10.72
N TYR A 255 -4.24 13.82 11.56
CA TYR A 255 -3.86 15.23 11.72
C TYR A 255 -2.50 15.37 12.40
N ALA A 256 -2.29 14.64 13.51
CA ALA A 256 -1.03 14.65 14.22
C ALA A 256 0.10 14.01 13.37
N SER A 257 -0.19 12.86 12.76
CA SER A 257 0.78 12.17 11.88
C SER A 257 1.18 13.04 10.69
N THR A 258 0.21 13.68 10.02
CA THR A 258 0.47 14.53 8.85
C THR A 258 1.27 15.78 9.24
N ASP A 259 0.95 16.41 10.37
CA ASP A 259 1.73 17.56 10.87
C ASP A 259 3.18 17.15 11.11
N ALA A 260 3.44 16.03 11.78
CA ALA A 260 4.79 15.56 12.09
C ALA A 260 5.61 15.23 10.84
N ILE A 261 5.06 14.43 9.91
CA ILE A 261 5.80 14.07 8.69
C ILE A 261 5.99 15.26 7.73
N ALA A 262 5.08 16.26 7.76
CA ALA A 262 5.26 17.52 7.04
C ALA A 262 6.41 18.35 7.61
N GLU A 263 6.53 18.43 8.94
CA GLU A 263 7.65 19.08 9.65
C GLU A 263 8.99 18.37 9.35
N ASN A 264 8.97 17.05 9.22
CA ASN A 264 10.12 16.24 8.79
C ASN A 264 10.47 16.42 7.30
N GLY A 265 9.67 17.18 6.56
CA GLY A 265 9.93 17.57 5.17
C GLY A 265 9.31 16.69 4.10
N LEU A 266 8.39 15.77 4.45
CA LEU A 266 7.61 15.04 3.44
C LEU A 266 6.68 16.02 2.71
N LYS A 267 6.52 15.85 1.40
CA LYS A 267 5.65 16.68 0.56
C LYS A 267 4.42 15.88 0.14
N PHE A 268 3.27 16.55 0.18
CA PHE A 268 1.99 15.99 -0.25
C PHE A 268 1.61 16.46 -1.64
N MET A 269 0.73 15.70 -2.28
CA MET A 269 0.04 16.13 -3.49
C MET A 269 -0.81 17.38 -3.19
N PRO A 270 -1.05 18.26 -4.18
CA PRO A 270 -1.90 19.41 -4.00
C PRO A 270 -3.31 18.99 -3.54
N GLY A 271 -3.78 19.55 -2.44
CA GLY A 271 -5.13 19.31 -1.97
C GLY A 271 -6.19 19.89 -2.91
N PRO A 272 -7.46 19.51 -2.72
CA PRO A 272 -8.58 20.07 -3.46
C PRO A 272 -8.79 21.56 -3.15
N ASN A 273 -9.61 22.22 -3.94
CA ASN A 273 -9.96 23.61 -3.70
C ASN A 273 -10.83 23.79 -2.42
N PRO A 274 -10.94 25.01 -1.86
CA PRO A 274 -11.73 25.24 -0.64
C PRO A 274 -13.21 24.81 -0.73
N ALA A 275 -13.81 24.87 -1.93
CA ALA A 275 -15.20 24.47 -2.11
C ALA A 275 -15.44 22.97 -1.83
N TYR A 276 -14.42 22.12 -2.07
CA TYR A 276 -14.50 20.71 -1.71
C TYR A 276 -14.80 20.52 -0.21
N TYR A 277 -14.13 21.28 0.65
CA TYR A 277 -14.29 21.18 2.11
C TYR A 277 -15.63 21.72 2.58
N GLU A 278 -16.13 22.82 1.99
CA GLU A 278 -17.47 23.31 2.28
C GLU A 278 -18.55 22.29 1.88
N MET A 279 -18.41 21.69 0.70
CA MET A 279 -19.33 20.66 0.20
C MET A 279 -19.22 19.33 0.98
N SER A 280 -18.12 19.08 1.69
CA SER A 280 -17.97 17.86 2.48
C SER A 280 -19.02 17.71 3.55
N LYS A 281 -19.50 18.81 4.12
CA LYS A 281 -20.56 18.83 5.15
C LYS A 281 -21.90 18.30 4.64
N ASP A 282 -22.18 18.50 3.37
CA ASP A 282 -23.41 17.97 2.74
C ASP A 282 -23.24 16.53 2.29
N ARG A 283 -22.00 16.13 1.93
CA ARG A 283 -21.68 14.82 1.38
C ARG A 283 -21.43 13.77 2.46
N VAL A 284 -20.79 14.15 3.55
CA VAL A 284 -20.49 13.30 4.70
C VAL A 284 -21.30 13.82 5.88
N THR A 285 -22.43 13.19 6.14
CA THR A 285 -23.48 13.73 7.04
C THR A 285 -22.97 13.88 8.48
N ASP A 286 -23.24 15.03 9.09
CA ASP A 286 -22.97 15.34 10.50
C ASP A 286 -21.53 15.11 10.97
N HIS A 287 -20.53 15.16 10.08
CA HIS A 287 -19.15 15.07 10.50
C HIS A 287 -18.70 16.36 11.24
N GLU A 288 -17.93 16.19 12.28
CA GLU A 288 -17.33 17.28 13.07
C GLU A 288 -15.82 17.45 12.78
N GLU A 289 -15.33 16.91 11.65
CA GLU A 289 -13.92 17.02 11.29
C GLU A 289 -13.51 18.49 11.09
N PRO A 290 -12.35 18.91 11.62
CA PRO A 290 -11.92 20.32 11.60
C PRO A 290 -11.46 20.73 10.20
N LEU A 291 -12.28 21.47 9.45
CA LEU A 291 -12.03 21.86 8.06
C LEU A 291 -10.72 22.64 7.88
N ASP A 292 -10.36 23.48 8.84
CA ASP A 292 -9.10 24.23 8.82
C ASP A 292 -7.86 23.31 8.88
N ARG A 293 -7.91 22.23 9.67
CA ARG A 293 -6.85 21.23 9.72
C ARG A 293 -6.80 20.37 8.47
N MET A 294 -7.97 20.01 7.94
CA MET A 294 -8.04 19.29 6.67
C MET A 294 -7.43 20.10 5.53
N MET A 295 -7.81 21.38 5.41
CA MET A 295 -7.29 22.29 4.38
C MET A 295 -5.80 22.56 4.53
N LYS A 296 -5.24 22.53 5.74
CA LYS A 296 -3.82 22.82 6.00
C LYS A 296 -2.87 21.97 5.15
N HIS A 297 -3.16 20.69 5.00
CA HIS A 297 -2.33 19.76 4.25
C HIS A 297 -3.02 19.16 3.01
N GLY A 298 -4.33 19.36 2.88
CA GLY A 298 -5.10 18.78 1.78
C GLY A 298 -5.69 17.41 2.11
N ILE A 299 -6.02 17.15 3.41
CA ILE A 299 -6.66 15.90 3.83
C ILE A 299 -8.07 15.82 3.22
N LEU A 300 -8.36 14.71 2.58
CA LEU A 300 -9.65 14.37 1.97
C LEU A 300 -10.54 13.64 2.98
N ILE A 301 -11.85 13.78 2.83
CA ILE A 301 -12.85 13.10 3.65
C ILE A 301 -13.86 12.39 2.77
N ASP A 302 -14.26 11.18 3.16
CA ASP A 302 -15.34 10.41 2.54
C ASP A 302 -16.09 9.57 3.58
N GLY A 303 -17.16 8.89 3.16
CA GLY A 303 -17.97 8.02 3.99
C GLY A 303 -19.40 8.51 4.13
N GLU A 304 -20.18 7.79 4.95
CA GLU A 304 -21.59 8.11 5.20
C GLU A 304 -21.80 9.20 6.27
N GLY A 305 -20.76 9.46 7.08
CA GLY A 305 -20.80 10.42 8.18
C GLY A 305 -21.17 9.78 9.53
N VAL A 306 -21.97 10.49 10.34
CA VAL A 306 -22.50 9.99 11.60
C VAL A 306 -23.94 9.52 11.38
N LEU A 307 -24.16 8.22 11.55
CA LEU A 307 -25.45 7.59 11.33
C LEU A 307 -26.41 7.79 12.50
N ASP A 308 -27.70 7.54 12.25
CA ASP A 308 -28.72 7.45 13.31
C ASP A 308 -28.29 6.43 14.37
N GLY A 309 -28.12 6.89 15.62
CA GLY A 309 -27.60 6.08 16.73
C GLY A 309 -26.14 6.36 17.09
N GLY A 310 -25.45 7.25 16.37
CA GLY A 310 -24.10 7.75 16.70
C GLY A 310 -22.95 6.89 16.18
N GLU A 311 -23.22 5.90 15.32
CA GLU A 311 -22.17 5.16 14.62
C GLU A 311 -21.49 6.05 13.59
N THR A 312 -20.15 6.14 13.66
CA THR A 312 -19.35 6.95 12.73
C THR A 312 -18.82 6.07 11.59
N ARG A 313 -18.99 6.55 10.35
CA ARG A 313 -18.44 5.94 9.13
C ARG A 313 -17.76 7.03 8.29
N ILE A 314 -16.54 7.34 8.66
CA ILE A 314 -15.72 8.37 8.04
C ILE A 314 -14.35 7.80 7.68
N LEU A 315 -13.86 8.21 6.52
CA LEU A 315 -12.55 7.92 5.99
C LEU A 315 -11.82 9.23 5.71
N LEU A 316 -10.63 9.37 6.27
CA LEU A 316 -9.73 10.49 5.99
C LEU A 316 -8.51 9.98 5.25
N GLN A 317 -8.08 10.68 4.20
CA GLN A 317 -6.97 10.27 3.33
C GLN A 317 -6.12 11.48 2.93
N ILE A 318 -4.81 11.26 2.79
CA ILE A 318 -3.87 12.22 2.20
C ILE A 318 -2.76 11.46 1.48
N PHE A 319 -2.23 12.05 0.41
CA PHE A 319 -1.27 11.39 -0.48
C PHE A 319 0.04 12.16 -0.54
N SER A 320 1.16 11.46 -0.42
CA SER A 320 2.47 12.06 -0.68
C SER A 320 2.64 12.33 -2.18
N LYS A 321 3.55 13.23 -2.54
CA LYS A 321 4.10 13.21 -3.91
C LYS A 321 4.76 11.86 -4.20
N THR A 322 5.04 11.57 -5.48
CA THR A 322 5.87 10.43 -5.85
C THR A 322 7.24 10.55 -5.21
N VAL A 323 7.66 9.52 -4.48
CA VAL A 323 8.86 9.57 -3.62
C VAL A 323 9.80 8.36 -3.81
N ILE A 324 9.33 7.30 -4.50
CA ILE A 324 10.13 6.13 -4.88
C ILE A 324 9.90 5.89 -6.38
N GLY A 325 10.63 6.60 -7.24
CA GLY A 325 10.29 6.62 -8.66
C GLY A 325 8.85 7.11 -8.86
N PRO A 326 7.96 6.33 -9.53
CA PRO A 326 6.56 6.72 -9.70
C PRO A 326 5.66 6.30 -8.54
N ILE A 327 6.21 5.70 -7.47
CA ILE A 327 5.46 5.20 -6.30
C ILE A 327 5.27 6.32 -5.29
N PHE A 328 4.10 6.36 -4.63
CA PHE A 328 3.77 7.29 -3.55
C PHE A 328 3.15 6.57 -2.34
N PHE A 329 2.95 7.31 -1.25
CA PHE A 329 2.28 6.81 -0.05
C PHE A 329 0.92 7.47 0.12
N GLU A 330 -0.02 6.69 0.62
CA GLU A 330 -1.29 7.14 1.16
C GLU A 330 -1.25 7.02 2.69
N PHE A 331 -1.74 8.04 3.37
CA PHE A 331 -1.96 8.03 4.81
C PHE A 331 -3.46 8.08 5.05
N ILE A 332 -3.96 7.13 5.84
CA ILE A 332 -5.40 6.89 5.97
C ILE A 332 -5.80 6.78 7.44
N GLN A 333 -6.90 7.41 7.83
CA GLN A 333 -7.56 7.15 9.10
C GLN A 333 -8.98 6.71 8.85
N ARG A 334 -9.32 5.53 9.34
CA ARG A 334 -10.65 4.95 9.26
C ARG A 334 -11.38 5.15 10.59
N LYS A 335 -12.47 5.88 10.55
CA LYS A 335 -13.39 6.07 11.68
C LYS A 335 -14.68 5.31 11.38
N GLY A 336 -14.58 3.96 11.37
CA GLY A 336 -15.70 3.06 11.11
C GLY A 336 -16.03 2.82 9.63
N ASP A 337 -15.38 3.48 8.69
CA ASP A 337 -15.58 3.29 7.26
C ASP A 337 -14.60 2.26 6.69
N ASP A 338 -15.10 1.26 5.98
CA ASP A 338 -14.33 0.18 5.34
C ASP A 338 -14.11 0.39 3.84
N GLY A 339 -14.60 1.50 3.28
CA GLY A 339 -14.50 1.84 1.87
C GLY A 339 -13.09 2.23 1.42
N PHE A 340 -12.97 2.65 0.18
CA PHE A 340 -11.73 3.15 -0.42
C PHE A 340 -11.76 4.67 -0.70
N GLY A 341 -12.75 5.38 -0.18
CA GLY A 341 -12.89 6.81 -0.42
C GLY A 341 -13.38 7.11 -1.84
N GLU A 342 -14.56 6.62 -2.20
CA GLU A 342 -15.13 6.78 -3.55
C GLU A 342 -15.18 8.25 -3.98
N GLY A 343 -15.65 9.12 -3.07
CA GLY A 343 -15.68 10.56 -3.32
C GLY A 343 -14.30 11.21 -3.32
N ASN A 344 -13.32 10.60 -2.66
CA ASN A 344 -11.94 11.09 -2.62
C ASN A 344 -11.12 10.64 -3.83
N PHE A 345 -11.46 9.48 -4.43
CA PHE A 345 -10.72 8.93 -5.55
C PHE A 345 -10.77 9.86 -6.77
N GLN A 346 -11.93 10.46 -7.03
CA GLN A 346 -12.06 11.49 -8.06
C GLN A 346 -11.15 12.70 -7.78
N ALA A 347 -11.09 13.16 -6.53
CA ALA A 347 -10.25 14.30 -6.13
C ALA A 347 -8.75 13.99 -6.24
N LEU A 348 -8.34 12.77 -5.87
CA LEU A 348 -6.97 12.28 -6.05
C LEU A 348 -6.61 12.24 -7.54
N PHE A 349 -7.48 11.63 -8.35
CA PHE A 349 -7.26 11.52 -9.80
C PHE A 349 -7.05 12.90 -10.44
N GLU A 350 -7.92 13.86 -10.13
CA GLU A 350 -7.80 15.23 -10.63
C GLU A 350 -6.53 15.95 -10.14
N SER A 351 -6.05 15.63 -8.93
CA SER A 351 -4.80 16.17 -8.40
C SER A 351 -3.58 15.65 -9.15
N ILE A 352 -3.54 14.34 -9.44
CA ILE A 352 -2.45 13.72 -10.22
C ILE A 352 -2.49 14.23 -11.68
N GLU A 353 -3.67 14.30 -12.30
CA GLU A 353 -3.82 14.83 -13.66
C GLU A 353 -3.32 16.27 -13.76
N ARG A 354 -3.59 17.10 -12.75
CA ARG A 354 -3.07 18.48 -12.67
C ARG A 354 -1.55 18.51 -12.56
N GLU A 355 -0.95 17.69 -11.72
CA GLU A 355 0.51 17.58 -11.57
C GLU A 355 1.15 17.16 -12.91
N GLN A 356 0.53 16.24 -13.66
CA GLN A 356 1.00 15.81 -14.97
C GLN A 356 0.89 16.90 -16.04
N ILE A 357 -0.14 17.75 -15.98
CA ILE A 357 -0.28 18.91 -16.86
C ILE A 357 0.80 19.95 -16.53
N GLU A 358 1.00 20.26 -15.24
CA GLU A 358 2.01 21.23 -14.78
C GLU A 358 3.44 20.77 -15.12
N SER A 359 3.73 19.48 -15.07
CA SER A 359 5.02 18.90 -15.47
C SER A 359 5.20 18.75 -16.99
N GLY A 360 4.12 18.92 -17.78
CA GLY A 360 4.14 18.75 -19.22
C GLY A 360 4.08 17.31 -19.71
N GLU A 361 3.74 16.36 -18.83
CA GLU A 361 3.53 14.95 -19.21
C GLU A 361 2.23 14.75 -20.00
N ILE A 362 1.21 15.57 -19.73
CA ILE A 362 -0.05 15.62 -20.46
C ILE A 362 -0.24 17.03 -21.01
N SER A 363 -0.51 17.13 -22.30
CA SER A 363 -0.85 18.42 -22.92
C SER A 363 -2.30 18.77 -22.59
N ALA A 364 -2.53 19.93 -22.01
CA ALA A 364 -3.83 20.57 -22.03
C ALA A 364 -4.12 20.97 -23.49
N ALA A 365 -4.86 20.14 -24.23
CA ALA A 365 -5.25 20.43 -25.61
C ALA A 365 -6.28 21.56 -25.69
#